data_4c36a6d0753590325d8b533f59f2bb38
#
_entry.id   4c36a6d0753590325d8b533f59f2bb38
#
_cell.length_a   1.000
_cell.length_b   1.000
_cell.length_c   1.000
_cell.angle_alpha   90.00
_cell.angle_beta   90.00
_cell.angle_gamma   90.00
#
_symmetry.space_group_name_H-M   'P 1'
#
loop_
_entity.id
_entity.type
_entity.pdbx_description
1 polymer ?
#
loop_
_entity_poly.entity_id
_entity_poly.type
_entity_poly.pdbx_seq_one_letter_code
_entity_poly.pdbx_strand_id
1 'polypeptide(L)'
;MIIETTSYPRAALIGNPSDGYFGKTIAFVFSNFRAQVQLYHTPELEIYPEKLDINRFSTIEELADTVANSGYYGGIRLIKAAIKVFYHHCMSNNIVLDKRNFTIRYCSNIPLRLGLAGSSAIITACFKGMMAFYGVEIPKPMLANLILSVENKELGIAAGLQDRVAQVYERPVFMDFDKKIMDKQGFGNYMPLDTDNFPPLYIAFRRTLSEGTEVMHNDLRARYNIGEQAVLDAMQEWSQLTVQFKEALAVCDTERMAQLINRNFDLRRSVVRIEPGNIEMVELARSVGASAKFTGSGGAIIGSYTDEAMFDRLKRTANKKGIEVIKPAIVCN
;
A
#
# COMPACT_ATOMS: atom_id res chain seq x y z
N MET A 1 -0.81 27.22 15.96
CA MET A 1 -1.45 26.57 14.80
C MET A 1 -1.12 25.08 14.87
N ILE A 2 -2.13 24.22 14.81
CA ILE A 2 -1.96 22.76 14.72
C ILE A 2 -2.19 22.38 13.25
N ILE A 3 -1.27 21.65 12.68
CA ILE A 3 -1.38 21.08 11.32
C ILE A 3 -1.76 19.62 11.47
N GLU A 4 -2.88 19.23 10.88
CA GLU A 4 -3.31 17.85 10.83
C GLU A 4 -3.24 17.33 9.39
N THR A 5 -2.63 16.20 9.21
CA THR A 5 -2.51 15.55 7.91
C THR A 5 -2.91 14.09 7.99
N THR A 6 -3.49 13.60 6.91
CA THR A 6 -3.99 12.24 6.82
C THR A 6 -3.44 11.56 5.58
N SER A 7 -3.21 10.26 5.69
CA SER A 7 -2.99 9.38 4.55
C SER A 7 -3.74 8.06 4.76
N TYR A 8 -4.09 7.41 3.67
CA TYR A 8 -4.99 6.27 3.65
C TYR A 8 -4.28 4.98 3.25
N PRO A 9 -4.80 3.81 3.65
CA PRO A 9 -4.32 2.53 3.14
C PRO A 9 -4.50 2.44 1.62
N ARG A 10 -3.67 1.62 0.98
CA ARG A 10 -3.73 1.35 -0.45
C ARG A 10 -4.26 -0.06 -0.72
N ALA A 11 -5.09 -0.19 -1.75
CA ALA A 11 -5.42 -1.47 -2.37
C ALA A 11 -4.93 -1.48 -3.83
N ALA A 12 -4.12 -2.48 -4.20
CA ALA A 12 -3.77 -2.73 -5.59
C ALA A 12 -4.92 -3.46 -6.28
N LEU A 13 -5.53 -2.84 -7.29
CA LEU A 13 -6.67 -3.39 -8.01
C LEU A 13 -6.23 -4.42 -9.03
N ILE A 14 -5.14 -4.15 -9.78
CA ILE A 14 -4.61 -5.03 -10.82
C ILE A 14 -3.10 -4.79 -11.03
N GLY A 15 -2.38 -5.79 -11.54
CA GLY A 15 -1.00 -5.67 -12.02
C GLY A 15 0.09 -5.97 -11.00
N ASN A 16 -0.21 -5.86 -9.69
CA ASN A 16 0.81 -6.18 -8.67
C ASN A 16 1.19 -7.68 -8.68
N PRO A 17 2.49 -8.02 -8.52
CA PRO A 17 3.59 -7.18 -8.04
C PRO A 17 4.49 -6.55 -9.12
N SER A 18 4.01 -6.37 -10.37
CA SER A 18 4.88 -5.93 -11.47
C SER A 18 5.44 -4.50 -11.32
N ASP A 19 4.90 -3.68 -10.41
CA ASP A 19 5.41 -2.34 -10.09
C ASP A 19 6.89 -2.32 -9.68
N GLY A 20 7.33 -3.33 -8.95
CA GLY A 20 8.73 -3.51 -8.58
C GLY A 20 9.64 -3.98 -9.72
N TYR A 21 9.12 -4.26 -10.92
CA TYR A 21 9.78 -4.91 -12.05
C TYR A 21 9.48 -4.22 -13.39
N PHE A 22 9.33 -2.92 -13.36
CA PHE A 22 9.08 -2.06 -14.52
C PHE A 22 7.75 -2.35 -15.25
N GLY A 23 6.79 -2.95 -14.58
CA GLY A 23 5.47 -3.24 -15.11
C GLY A 23 4.47 -2.12 -14.94
N LYS A 24 3.18 -2.49 -14.99
CA LYS A 24 2.05 -1.56 -14.86
C LYS A 24 1.11 -2.02 -13.77
N THR A 25 0.50 -1.08 -13.05
CA THR A 25 -0.49 -1.38 -12.01
C THR A 25 -1.61 -0.34 -11.97
N ILE A 26 -2.77 -0.74 -11.41
CA ILE A 26 -3.79 0.20 -10.96
C ILE A 26 -3.98 -0.01 -9.47
N ALA A 27 -3.90 1.07 -8.72
CA ALA A 27 -4.16 1.06 -7.28
C ALA A 27 -4.94 2.32 -6.87
N PHE A 28 -5.59 2.24 -5.71
CA PHE A 28 -6.31 3.36 -5.11
C PHE A 28 -6.12 3.37 -3.60
N VAL A 29 -6.47 4.48 -2.97
CA VAL A 29 -6.57 4.60 -1.51
C VAL A 29 -8.03 4.67 -1.08
N PHE A 30 -8.31 4.20 0.14
CA PHE A 30 -9.67 4.12 0.69
C PHE A 30 -9.71 4.59 2.14
N SER A 31 -10.75 5.33 2.52
CA SER A 31 -10.85 6.07 3.78
C SER A 31 -11.47 5.29 4.96
N ASN A 32 -11.74 3.98 4.81
CA ASN A 32 -12.20 3.14 5.92
C ASN A 32 -11.20 3.08 7.10
N PHE A 33 -9.92 3.26 6.79
CA PHE A 33 -8.83 3.38 7.76
C PHE A 33 -7.93 4.55 7.39
N ARG A 34 -7.07 5.00 8.32
CA ARG A 34 -6.17 6.12 8.09
C ARG A 34 -4.96 6.12 9.01
N ALA A 35 -3.89 6.74 8.55
CA ALA A 35 -2.80 7.24 9.38
C ALA A 35 -2.95 8.77 9.48
N GLN A 36 -2.83 9.31 10.68
CA GLN A 36 -2.91 10.75 10.96
C GLN A 36 -1.65 11.22 11.64
N VAL A 37 -1.24 12.43 11.29
CA VAL A 37 -0.11 13.14 11.90
C VAL A 37 -0.57 14.52 12.29
N GLN A 38 -0.20 14.94 13.50
CA GLN A 38 -0.39 16.28 14.02
C GLN A 38 0.97 16.91 14.29
N LEU A 39 1.22 18.09 13.71
CA LEU A 39 2.38 18.93 13.99
C LEU A 39 1.94 20.25 14.58
N TYR A 40 2.69 20.70 15.59
CA TYR A 40 2.52 22.05 16.14
C TYR A 40 3.87 22.61 16.60
N HIS A 41 4.01 23.92 16.50
CA HIS A 41 5.25 24.61 16.87
C HIS A 41 5.58 24.44 18.36
N THR A 42 6.85 24.11 18.64
CA THR A 42 7.41 23.97 20.00
C THR A 42 8.86 24.46 20.00
N PRO A 43 9.45 24.79 21.17
CA PRO A 43 10.85 25.21 21.27
C PRO A 43 11.84 24.17 20.79
N GLU A 44 11.55 22.87 20.99
CA GLU A 44 12.39 21.75 20.61
C GLU A 44 11.64 20.81 19.66
N LEU A 45 12.39 20.02 18.87
CA LEU A 45 11.82 18.98 18.04
C LEU A 45 11.55 17.73 18.88
N GLU A 46 10.29 17.31 18.95
CA GLU A 46 9.85 16.20 19.78
C GLU A 46 8.96 15.23 18.98
N ILE A 47 9.16 13.93 19.17
CA ILE A 47 8.32 12.87 18.58
C ILE A 47 7.60 12.14 19.71
N TYR A 48 6.28 12.27 19.77
CA TYR A 48 5.48 11.57 20.77
C TYR A 48 5.19 10.14 20.33
N PRO A 49 5.45 9.13 21.21
CA PRO A 49 5.17 7.73 20.92
C PRO A 49 3.66 7.46 20.88
N GLU A 50 3.26 6.60 19.98
CA GLU A 50 1.93 5.96 19.96
C GLU A 50 1.96 4.69 20.84
N LYS A 51 0.80 4.09 21.10
CA LYS A 51 0.71 2.92 22.00
C LYS A 51 1.64 1.77 21.62
N LEU A 52 1.81 1.53 20.33
CA LEU A 52 2.69 0.48 19.81
C LEU A 52 4.18 0.79 19.93
N ASP A 53 4.54 2.04 20.22
CA ASP A 53 5.93 2.46 20.48
C ASP A 53 6.32 2.34 21.95
N ILE A 54 5.37 2.06 22.86
CA ILE A 54 5.63 1.95 24.30
C ILE A 54 6.27 0.59 24.58
N ASN A 55 7.53 0.64 25.00
CA ASN A 55 8.33 -0.55 25.33
C ASN A 55 8.20 -0.88 26.84
N ARG A 56 6.98 -1.17 27.29
CA ARG A 56 6.70 -1.63 28.66
C ARG A 56 5.83 -2.89 28.59
N PHE A 57 6.35 -3.98 29.14
CA PHE A 57 5.68 -5.28 29.16
C PHE A 57 5.66 -5.79 30.59
N SER A 58 4.57 -6.37 31.02
CA SER A 58 4.42 -6.93 32.37
C SER A 58 5.20 -8.23 32.53
N THR A 59 5.37 -8.98 31.43
CA THR A 59 6.09 -10.25 31.38
C THR A 59 6.86 -10.43 30.07
N ILE A 60 7.78 -11.40 30.04
CA ILE A 60 8.51 -11.78 28.83
C ILE A 60 7.58 -12.43 27.78
N GLU A 61 6.54 -13.12 28.23
CA GLU A 61 5.53 -13.73 27.38
C GLU A 61 4.73 -12.63 26.65
N GLU A 62 4.31 -11.57 27.36
CA GLU A 62 3.63 -10.42 26.77
C GLU A 62 4.50 -9.75 25.70
N LEU A 63 5.80 -9.60 25.93
CA LEU A 63 6.75 -9.11 24.90
C LEU A 63 6.77 -10.05 23.70
N ALA A 64 6.91 -11.37 23.91
CA ALA A 64 6.99 -12.34 22.83
C ALA A 64 5.72 -12.35 21.99
N ASP A 65 4.55 -12.32 22.61
CA ASP A 65 3.25 -12.28 21.94
C ASP A 65 3.05 -10.97 21.18
N THR A 66 3.45 -9.84 21.77
CA THR A 66 3.37 -8.53 21.10
C THR A 66 4.25 -8.50 19.84
N VAL A 67 5.48 -9.01 19.92
CA VAL A 67 6.38 -9.10 18.77
C VAL A 67 5.87 -10.08 17.73
N ALA A 68 5.32 -11.22 18.13
CA ALA A 68 4.72 -12.19 17.21
C ALA A 68 3.56 -11.57 16.40
N ASN A 69 2.70 -10.81 17.07
CA ASN A 69 1.51 -10.19 16.45
C ASN A 69 1.81 -8.90 15.67
N SER A 70 2.68 -8.03 16.19
CA SER A 70 2.94 -6.68 15.67
C SER A 70 4.30 -6.51 15.02
N GLY A 71 5.21 -7.47 15.18
CA GLY A 71 6.61 -7.39 14.77
C GLY A 71 7.42 -6.44 15.66
N TYR A 72 8.70 -6.25 15.29
CA TYR A 72 9.61 -5.30 15.95
C TYR A 72 9.38 -3.85 15.52
N TYR A 73 8.23 -3.53 14.95
CA TYR A 73 7.94 -2.26 14.30
C TYR A 73 7.34 -1.25 15.28
N GLY A 74 7.92 -0.05 15.26
CA GLY A 74 7.33 1.15 15.85
C GLY A 74 7.30 2.28 14.82
N GLY A 75 6.28 3.15 14.86
CA GLY A 75 6.13 4.27 13.95
C GLY A 75 7.16 5.38 14.16
N ILE A 76 7.73 5.50 15.36
CA ILE A 76 8.82 6.46 15.67
C ILE A 76 9.99 6.28 14.70
N ARG A 77 10.37 5.04 14.37
CA ARG A 77 11.46 4.77 13.42
C ARG A 77 11.14 5.30 12.03
N LEU A 78 9.91 5.17 11.58
CA LEU A 78 9.44 5.70 10.29
C LEU A 78 9.46 7.23 10.28
N ILE A 79 9.02 7.87 11.37
CA ILE A 79 8.98 9.33 11.50
C ILE A 79 10.40 9.91 11.55
N LYS A 80 11.31 9.32 12.34
CA LYS A 80 12.71 9.76 12.38
C LYS A 80 13.34 9.71 10.99
N ALA A 81 13.16 8.62 10.26
CA ALA A 81 13.68 8.46 8.91
C ALA A 81 13.02 9.44 7.92
N ALA A 82 11.71 9.66 8.02
CA ALA A 82 10.99 10.63 7.19
C ALA A 82 11.49 12.07 7.41
N ILE A 83 11.69 12.49 8.67
CA ILE A 83 12.23 13.82 9.01
C ILE A 83 13.63 13.98 8.43
N LYS A 84 14.51 12.98 8.58
CA LYS A 84 15.87 12.99 8.04
C LYS A 84 15.86 13.13 6.51
N VAL A 85 15.06 12.30 5.82
CA VAL A 85 14.98 12.34 4.35
C VAL A 85 14.42 13.67 3.86
N PHE A 86 13.37 14.20 4.51
CA PHE A 86 12.82 15.52 4.19
C PHE A 86 13.86 16.63 4.35
N TYR A 87 14.61 16.65 5.46
CA TYR A 87 15.66 17.62 5.71
C TYR A 87 16.75 17.55 4.63
N HIS A 88 17.25 16.36 4.31
CA HIS A 88 18.26 16.19 3.27
C HIS A 88 17.76 16.61 1.89
N HIS A 89 16.50 16.33 1.56
CA HIS A 89 15.90 16.81 0.33
C HIS A 89 15.90 18.34 0.25
N CYS A 90 15.49 19.02 1.33
CA CYS A 90 15.49 20.47 1.38
C CYS A 90 16.92 21.05 1.20
N MET A 91 17.90 20.49 1.92
CA MET A 91 19.29 20.92 1.81
C MET A 91 19.84 20.71 0.40
N SER A 92 19.62 19.57 -0.21
CA SER A 92 20.11 19.22 -1.55
C SER A 92 19.48 20.07 -2.67
N ASN A 93 18.29 20.65 -2.41
CA ASN A 93 17.60 21.52 -3.35
C ASN A 93 17.67 23.01 -2.98
N ASN A 94 18.56 23.39 -2.04
CA ASN A 94 18.73 24.77 -1.56
C ASN A 94 17.44 25.38 -1.00
N ILE A 95 16.53 24.56 -0.44
CA ILE A 95 15.31 25.02 0.23
C ILE A 95 15.68 25.38 1.66
N VAL A 96 15.57 26.65 2.01
CA VAL A 96 15.87 27.16 3.35
C VAL A 96 14.69 26.91 4.26
N LEU A 97 14.86 26.03 5.23
CA LEU A 97 13.89 25.84 6.31
C LEU A 97 14.07 26.95 7.36
N ASP A 98 12.98 27.50 7.86
CA ASP A 98 13.04 28.42 9.00
C ASP A 98 13.48 27.66 10.28
N LYS A 99 13.84 28.44 11.33
CA LYS A 99 14.37 27.88 12.58
C LYS A 99 13.29 27.35 13.56
N ARG A 100 12.02 27.26 13.11
CA ARG A 100 10.97 26.72 13.95
C ARG A 100 11.15 25.22 14.17
N ASN A 101 10.96 24.78 15.39
CA ASN A 101 10.86 23.37 15.75
C ASN A 101 9.38 22.97 15.90
N PHE A 102 9.13 21.69 15.97
CA PHE A 102 7.79 21.15 16.12
C PHE A 102 7.74 19.92 17.02
N THR A 103 6.62 19.73 17.66
CA THR A 103 6.24 18.42 18.19
C THR A 103 5.38 17.70 17.18
N ILE A 104 5.67 16.42 16.91
CA ILE A 104 4.91 15.54 16.03
C ILE A 104 4.26 14.42 16.84
N ARG A 105 2.96 14.21 16.62
CA ARG A 105 2.19 13.06 17.09
C ARG A 105 1.61 12.32 15.90
N TYR A 106 1.49 11.01 16.02
CA TYR A 106 0.85 10.20 14.97
C TYR A 106 -0.07 9.15 15.60
N CYS A 107 -1.04 8.69 14.82
CA CYS A 107 -1.82 7.50 15.12
C CYS A 107 -2.22 6.81 13.83
N SER A 108 -2.46 5.50 13.88
CA SER A 108 -2.94 4.73 12.74
C SER A 108 -3.90 3.64 13.19
N ASN A 109 -5.03 3.51 12.48
CA ASN A 109 -5.95 2.39 12.63
C ASN A 109 -5.91 1.43 11.43
N ILE A 110 -4.93 1.61 10.53
CA ILE A 110 -4.71 0.71 9.38
C ILE A 110 -4.29 -0.66 9.93
N PRO A 111 -4.98 -1.74 9.58
CA PRO A 111 -4.62 -3.08 10.03
C PRO A 111 -3.17 -3.43 9.68
N LEU A 112 -2.41 -3.89 10.68
CA LEU A 112 -0.98 -4.15 10.55
C LEU A 112 -0.72 -5.41 9.74
N ARG A 113 0.36 -5.39 8.92
CA ARG A 113 0.91 -6.55 8.20
C ARG A 113 -0.07 -7.27 7.27
N LEU A 114 -1.09 -6.58 6.78
CA LEU A 114 -2.10 -7.10 5.85
C LEU A 114 -1.90 -6.61 4.40
N GLY A 115 -0.71 -6.16 4.04
CA GLY A 115 -0.45 -5.65 2.68
C GLY A 115 -1.29 -4.43 2.28
N LEU A 116 -1.71 -3.60 3.25
CA LEU A 116 -2.52 -2.40 3.06
C LEU A 116 -1.70 -1.09 3.06
N ALA A 117 -0.38 -1.19 3.04
CA ALA A 117 0.54 -0.03 2.96
C ALA A 117 0.45 0.93 4.17
N GLY A 118 0.37 0.38 5.41
CA GLY A 118 0.25 1.18 6.63
C GLY A 118 1.50 2.01 6.94
N SER A 119 2.71 1.46 6.78
CA SER A 119 3.99 2.15 7.03
C SER A 119 4.12 3.37 6.12
N SER A 120 3.92 3.20 4.82
CA SER A 120 4.01 4.29 3.86
C SER A 120 2.91 5.34 4.07
N ALA A 121 1.73 4.97 4.61
CA ALA A 121 0.69 5.94 4.99
C ALA A 121 1.17 6.86 6.13
N ILE A 122 1.84 6.32 7.15
CA ILE A 122 2.43 7.11 8.25
C ILE A 122 3.48 8.07 7.68
N ILE A 123 4.40 7.57 6.84
CA ILE A 123 5.44 8.38 6.21
C ILE A 123 4.82 9.47 5.33
N THR A 124 3.82 9.14 4.52
CA THR A 124 3.13 10.10 3.64
C THR A 124 2.45 11.20 4.45
N ALA A 125 1.74 10.86 5.53
CA ALA A 125 1.13 11.85 6.41
C ALA A 125 2.20 12.75 7.07
N CYS A 126 3.35 12.19 7.48
CA CYS A 126 4.47 12.93 8.03
C CYS A 126 5.05 13.94 7.02
N PHE A 127 5.30 13.53 5.78
CA PHE A 127 5.76 14.44 4.71
C PHE A 127 4.78 15.57 4.46
N LYS A 128 3.48 15.27 4.33
CA LYS A 128 2.44 16.30 4.16
C LYS A 128 2.45 17.30 5.31
N GLY A 129 2.62 16.81 6.55
CA GLY A 129 2.69 17.67 7.74
C GLY A 129 3.90 18.60 7.71
N MET A 130 5.10 18.08 7.40
CA MET A 130 6.33 18.88 7.29
C MET A 130 6.27 19.87 6.13
N MET A 131 5.74 19.46 4.98
CA MET A 131 5.53 20.36 3.82
C MET A 131 4.63 21.53 4.21
N ALA A 132 3.51 21.27 4.88
CA ALA A 132 2.60 22.33 5.34
C ALA A 132 3.23 23.20 6.44
N PHE A 133 4.02 22.62 7.35
CA PHE A 133 4.65 23.34 8.45
C PHE A 133 5.73 24.34 7.96
N TYR A 134 6.56 23.91 7.02
CA TYR A 134 7.65 24.73 6.49
C TYR A 134 7.29 25.47 5.19
N GLY A 135 6.09 25.28 4.65
CA GLY A 135 5.67 25.89 3.39
C GLY A 135 6.45 25.35 2.17
N VAL A 136 6.84 24.08 2.21
CA VAL A 136 7.62 23.43 1.15
C VAL A 136 6.69 22.69 0.20
N GLU A 137 6.83 22.93 -1.10
CA GLU A 137 6.11 22.20 -2.13
C GLU A 137 7.04 21.17 -2.81
N ILE A 138 6.58 19.93 -2.92
CA ILE A 138 7.28 18.84 -3.60
C ILE A 138 6.32 18.24 -4.65
N PRO A 139 6.71 18.20 -5.94
CA PRO A 139 5.87 17.60 -6.98
C PRO A 139 5.49 16.15 -6.65
N LYS A 140 4.23 15.78 -6.90
CA LYS A 140 3.68 14.46 -6.55
C LYS A 140 4.58 13.27 -6.95
N PRO A 141 5.12 13.16 -8.18
CA PRO A 141 5.99 12.05 -8.53
C PRO A 141 7.29 12.00 -7.71
N MET A 142 7.88 13.15 -7.44
CA MET A 142 9.10 13.25 -6.61
C MET A 142 8.80 12.92 -5.15
N LEU A 143 7.66 13.36 -4.63
CA LEU A 143 7.21 13.04 -3.28
C LEU A 143 7.06 11.52 -3.09
N ALA A 144 6.46 10.82 -4.06
CA ALA A 144 6.34 9.36 -4.02
C ALA A 144 7.72 8.67 -3.94
N ASN A 145 8.70 9.16 -4.71
CA ASN A 145 10.07 8.66 -4.66
C ASN A 145 10.76 8.93 -3.31
N LEU A 146 10.57 10.11 -2.73
CA LEU A 146 11.11 10.43 -1.41
C LEU A 146 10.53 9.55 -0.31
N ILE A 147 9.20 9.35 -0.32
CA ILE A 147 8.53 8.46 0.62
C ILE A 147 9.06 7.02 0.47
N LEU A 148 9.25 6.53 -0.76
CA LEU A 148 9.87 5.23 -0.99
C LEU A 148 11.29 5.17 -0.44
N SER A 149 12.08 6.23 -0.60
CA SER A 149 13.47 6.27 -0.14
C SER A 149 13.62 6.16 1.37
N VAL A 150 12.60 6.59 2.13
CA VAL A 150 12.56 6.40 3.59
C VAL A 150 12.58 4.92 3.96
N GLU A 151 11.80 4.09 3.24
CA GLU A 151 11.74 2.66 3.55
C GLU A 151 12.93 1.90 2.96
N ASN A 152 13.23 2.06 1.67
CA ASN A 152 14.22 1.21 1.02
C ASN A 152 15.67 1.67 1.21
N LYS A 153 15.96 2.97 1.14
CA LYS A 153 17.32 3.50 1.25
C LYS A 153 17.72 3.78 2.70
N GLU A 154 16.82 4.41 3.47
CA GLU A 154 17.14 4.81 4.84
C GLU A 154 16.95 3.67 5.85
N LEU A 155 15.89 2.87 5.70
CA LEU A 155 15.53 1.81 6.65
C LEU A 155 15.84 0.39 6.17
N GLY A 156 16.23 0.20 4.90
CA GLY A 156 16.55 -1.11 4.33
C GLY A 156 15.31 -2.02 4.14
N ILE A 157 14.11 -1.44 4.07
CA ILE A 157 12.86 -2.19 3.92
C ILE A 157 12.53 -2.34 2.44
N ALA A 158 12.36 -3.57 1.97
CA ALA A 158 11.96 -3.83 0.59
C ALA A 158 10.54 -3.29 0.31
N ALA A 159 10.43 -2.37 -0.64
CA ALA A 159 9.18 -1.69 -0.98
C ALA A 159 9.15 -1.25 -2.45
N GLY A 160 7.95 -1.08 -3.02
CA GLY A 160 7.71 -0.61 -4.39
C GLY A 160 7.03 0.76 -4.45
N LEU A 161 7.00 1.38 -5.63
CA LEU A 161 6.45 2.74 -5.80
C LEU A 161 4.92 2.80 -5.76
N GLN A 162 4.23 1.74 -6.14
CA GLN A 162 2.78 1.71 -6.29
C GLN A 162 2.02 2.30 -5.08
N ASP A 163 2.43 1.93 -3.87
CA ASP A 163 1.78 2.35 -2.63
C ASP A 163 1.87 3.87 -2.47
N ARG A 164 3.08 4.39 -2.68
CA ARG A 164 3.43 5.80 -2.46
C ARG A 164 2.77 6.69 -3.49
N VAL A 165 2.74 6.24 -4.75
CA VAL A 165 2.01 6.95 -5.81
C VAL A 165 0.52 7.03 -5.47
N ALA A 166 -0.15 5.91 -5.14
CA ALA A 166 -1.56 5.93 -4.78
C ALA A 166 -1.86 6.85 -3.58
N GLN A 167 -1.00 6.83 -2.54
CA GLN A 167 -1.14 7.65 -1.33
C GLN A 167 -0.88 9.14 -1.56
N VAL A 168 0.03 9.48 -2.46
CA VAL A 168 0.34 10.89 -2.80
C VAL A 168 -0.70 11.48 -3.74
N TYR A 169 -1.23 10.68 -4.66
CA TYR A 169 -2.25 11.15 -5.61
C TYR A 169 -3.65 11.22 -5.00
N GLU A 170 -3.94 10.41 -3.99
CA GLU A 170 -5.23 10.33 -3.27
C GLU A 170 -6.44 10.10 -4.18
N ARG A 171 -6.24 9.26 -5.19
CA ARG A 171 -7.26 8.80 -6.12
C ARG A 171 -6.81 7.51 -6.81
N PRO A 172 -7.68 6.81 -7.54
CA PRO A 172 -7.25 5.72 -8.38
C PRO A 172 -6.25 6.17 -9.44
N VAL A 173 -5.16 5.42 -9.61
CA VAL A 173 -4.09 5.77 -10.55
C VAL A 173 -3.70 4.54 -11.37
N PHE A 174 -3.69 4.69 -12.69
CA PHE A 174 -2.94 3.81 -13.58
C PHE A 174 -1.48 4.25 -13.57
N MET A 175 -0.59 3.31 -13.29
CA MET A 175 0.84 3.55 -13.14
C MET A 175 1.60 2.72 -14.16
N ASP A 176 2.46 3.37 -14.93
CA ASP A 176 3.39 2.75 -15.87
C ASP A 176 4.82 3.00 -15.39
N PHE A 177 5.50 1.92 -14.99
CA PHE A 177 6.87 1.96 -14.48
C PHE A 177 7.89 1.51 -15.55
N ASP A 178 7.56 1.65 -16.85
CA ASP A 178 8.47 1.27 -17.94
C ASP A 178 9.90 1.77 -17.67
N LYS A 179 10.88 0.88 -17.86
CA LYS A 179 12.27 1.15 -17.50
C LYS A 179 12.83 2.38 -18.22
N LYS A 180 12.51 2.55 -19.51
CA LYS A 180 13.01 3.70 -20.28
C LYS A 180 12.42 5.01 -19.77
N ILE A 181 11.15 4.99 -19.34
CA ILE A 181 10.49 6.14 -18.73
C ILE A 181 11.15 6.46 -17.38
N MET A 182 11.30 5.46 -16.52
CA MET A 182 11.94 5.61 -15.21
C MET A 182 13.40 6.12 -15.31
N ASP A 183 14.18 5.55 -16.23
CA ASP A 183 15.59 5.96 -16.44
C ASP A 183 15.69 7.39 -16.96
N LYS A 184 14.72 7.86 -17.77
CA LYS A 184 14.74 9.19 -18.37
C LYS A 184 14.34 10.31 -17.42
N GLN A 185 13.30 10.11 -16.61
CA GLN A 185 12.70 11.18 -15.79
C GLN A 185 12.75 10.92 -14.28
N GLY A 186 13.23 9.73 -13.85
CA GLY A 186 13.35 9.35 -12.45
C GLY A 186 12.05 8.86 -11.78
N PHE A 187 10.93 8.82 -12.52
CA PHE A 187 9.62 8.34 -12.05
C PHE A 187 8.80 7.78 -13.23
N GLY A 188 7.75 7.03 -12.93
CA GLY A 188 6.86 6.45 -13.94
C GLY A 188 5.85 7.46 -14.51
N ASN A 189 5.02 7.00 -15.47
CA ASN A 189 3.86 7.76 -15.89
C ASN A 189 2.66 7.37 -15.02
N TYR A 190 2.06 8.37 -14.39
CA TYR A 190 0.96 8.21 -13.45
C TYR A 190 -0.28 8.95 -13.96
N MET A 191 -1.30 8.18 -14.33
CA MET A 191 -2.54 8.72 -14.87
C MET A 191 -3.69 8.49 -13.88
N PRO A 192 -4.24 9.57 -13.30
CA PRO A 192 -5.45 9.48 -12.50
C PRO A 192 -6.60 8.86 -13.29
N LEU A 193 -7.43 8.06 -12.62
CA LEU A 193 -8.62 7.43 -13.16
C LEU A 193 -9.85 7.90 -12.41
N ASP A 194 -10.96 8.02 -13.12
CA ASP A 194 -12.27 8.25 -12.53
C ASP A 194 -12.87 6.91 -12.05
N THR A 195 -13.73 6.98 -11.05
CA THR A 195 -14.34 5.79 -10.42
C THR A 195 -15.68 5.41 -10.98
N ASP A 196 -16.25 6.22 -11.86
CA ASP A 196 -17.62 6.04 -12.37
C ASP A 196 -17.86 4.67 -13.02
N ASN A 197 -16.83 4.15 -13.67
CA ASN A 197 -16.87 2.88 -14.35
C ASN A 197 -16.31 1.69 -13.53
N PHE A 198 -15.94 1.92 -12.26
CA PHE A 198 -15.43 0.83 -11.42
C PHE A 198 -16.56 -0.16 -11.10
N PRO A 199 -16.28 -1.46 -11.13
CA PRO A 199 -17.24 -2.44 -10.65
C PRO A 199 -17.43 -2.26 -9.13
N PRO A 200 -18.53 -2.74 -8.56
CA PRO A 200 -18.66 -2.83 -7.11
C PRO A 200 -17.50 -3.65 -6.52
N LEU A 201 -16.73 -3.04 -5.61
CA LEU A 201 -15.53 -3.63 -5.04
C LEU A 201 -15.72 -3.99 -3.57
N TYR A 202 -15.04 -5.06 -3.12
CA TYR A 202 -14.89 -5.39 -1.71
C TYR A 202 -13.41 -5.57 -1.36
N ILE A 203 -13.08 -5.40 -0.10
CA ILE A 203 -11.81 -5.81 0.50
C ILE A 203 -12.15 -6.77 1.65
N ALA A 204 -11.42 -7.89 1.71
CA ALA A 204 -11.57 -8.84 2.81
C ALA A 204 -10.20 -9.18 3.41
N PHE A 205 -10.13 -9.34 4.75
CA PHE A 205 -8.88 -9.59 5.44
C PHE A 205 -9.11 -10.36 6.74
N ARG A 206 -8.06 -11.07 7.17
CA ARG A 206 -8.04 -11.77 8.46
C ARG A 206 -6.91 -11.20 9.30
N ARG A 207 -7.22 -10.61 10.46
CA ARG A 207 -6.22 -9.94 11.33
C ARG A 207 -5.16 -10.90 11.88
N THR A 208 -5.46 -12.20 11.95
CA THR A 208 -4.53 -13.23 12.42
C THR A 208 -3.60 -13.78 11.34
N LEU A 209 -3.80 -13.45 10.06
CA LEU A 209 -2.93 -13.83 8.94
C LEU A 209 -1.96 -12.68 8.62
N SER A 210 -1.00 -12.44 9.49
CA SER A 210 0.04 -11.47 9.22
C SER A 210 1.23 -12.16 8.56
N GLU A 211 1.37 -12.05 7.24
CA GLU A 211 2.59 -12.47 6.55
C GLU A 211 3.65 -11.37 6.58
N GLY A 212 4.91 -11.77 6.81
CA GLY A 212 6.04 -10.90 6.57
C GLY A 212 6.20 -10.64 5.06
N THR A 213 5.92 -9.43 4.64
CA THR A 213 6.04 -8.97 3.24
C THR A 213 7.42 -9.24 2.65
N GLU A 214 8.45 -9.29 3.49
CA GLU A 214 9.87 -9.36 3.12
C GLU A 214 10.27 -10.68 2.47
N VAL A 215 9.79 -11.80 2.96
CA VAL A 215 10.22 -13.14 2.50
C VAL A 215 9.81 -13.37 1.03
N MET A 216 8.57 -13.05 0.69
CA MET A 216 8.06 -13.24 -0.67
C MET A 216 8.72 -12.30 -1.69
N HIS A 217 8.93 -11.04 -1.32
CA HIS A 217 9.56 -10.07 -2.22
C HIS A 217 11.02 -10.42 -2.51
N ASN A 218 11.74 -10.97 -1.53
CA ASN A 218 13.14 -11.35 -1.70
C ASN A 218 13.29 -12.56 -2.65
N ASP A 219 12.46 -13.60 -2.52
CA ASP A 219 12.50 -14.77 -3.42
C ASP A 219 12.21 -14.36 -4.88
N LEU A 220 11.09 -13.65 -5.09
CA LEU A 220 10.70 -13.23 -6.43
C LEU A 220 11.73 -12.29 -7.08
N ARG A 221 12.35 -11.40 -6.28
CA ARG A 221 13.42 -10.51 -6.73
C ARG A 221 14.68 -11.28 -7.12
N ALA A 222 15.09 -12.26 -6.34
CA ALA A 222 16.26 -13.08 -6.65
C ALA A 222 16.05 -13.83 -7.96
N ARG A 223 14.91 -14.47 -8.16
CA ARG A 223 14.54 -15.22 -9.37
C ARG A 223 14.43 -14.32 -10.60
N TYR A 224 13.88 -13.11 -10.45
CA TYR A 224 13.85 -12.10 -11.50
C TYR A 224 15.28 -11.70 -11.93
N ASN A 225 16.14 -11.43 -10.96
CA ASN A 225 17.51 -10.95 -11.21
C ASN A 225 18.39 -12.01 -11.92
N ILE A 226 18.15 -13.30 -11.69
CA ILE A 226 18.85 -14.38 -12.41
C ILE A 226 18.22 -14.68 -13.78
N GLY A 227 17.13 -13.97 -14.15
CA GLY A 227 16.48 -14.12 -15.45
C GLY A 227 15.61 -15.36 -15.59
N GLU A 228 15.01 -15.86 -14.51
CA GLU A 228 14.11 -17.02 -14.58
C GLU A 228 12.92 -16.73 -15.50
N GLN A 229 12.80 -17.45 -16.60
CA GLN A 229 11.86 -17.16 -17.68
C GLN A 229 10.41 -17.10 -17.19
N ALA A 230 9.99 -18.04 -16.36
CA ALA A 230 8.62 -18.07 -15.81
C ALA A 230 8.28 -16.79 -15.02
N VAL A 231 9.25 -16.21 -14.30
CA VAL A 231 9.08 -14.96 -13.56
C VAL A 231 9.04 -13.76 -14.51
N LEU A 232 9.92 -13.73 -15.53
CA LEU A 232 9.92 -12.67 -16.54
C LEU A 232 8.60 -12.62 -17.31
N ASP A 233 8.11 -13.77 -17.76
CA ASP A 233 6.84 -13.89 -18.47
C ASP A 233 5.66 -13.45 -17.58
N ALA A 234 5.67 -13.83 -16.31
CA ALA A 234 4.65 -13.42 -15.37
C ALA A 234 4.63 -11.89 -15.14
N MET A 235 5.79 -11.23 -15.06
CA MET A 235 5.87 -9.76 -14.95
C MET A 235 5.29 -9.06 -16.18
N GLN A 236 5.56 -9.59 -17.36
CA GLN A 236 5.02 -9.09 -18.61
C GLN A 236 3.49 -9.30 -18.66
N GLU A 237 3.00 -10.49 -18.29
CA GLU A 237 1.58 -10.79 -18.26
C GLU A 237 0.82 -9.88 -17.27
N TRP A 238 1.33 -9.66 -16.04
CA TRP A 238 0.69 -8.72 -15.10
C TRP A 238 0.59 -7.31 -15.67
N SER A 239 1.62 -6.85 -16.39
CA SER A 239 1.60 -5.57 -17.07
C SER A 239 0.51 -5.52 -18.15
N GLN A 240 0.34 -6.59 -18.94
CA GLN A 240 -0.70 -6.71 -19.96
C GLN A 240 -2.10 -6.77 -19.36
N LEU A 241 -2.30 -7.54 -18.26
CA LEU A 241 -3.56 -7.58 -17.53
C LEU A 241 -4.00 -6.18 -17.07
N THR A 242 -3.05 -5.33 -16.69
CA THR A 242 -3.33 -3.95 -16.27
C THR A 242 -3.83 -3.09 -17.44
N VAL A 243 -3.25 -3.23 -18.61
CA VAL A 243 -3.70 -2.54 -19.83
C VAL A 243 -5.11 -3.00 -20.21
N GLN A 244 -5.33 -4.33 -20.27
CA GLN A 244 -6.65 -4.91 -20.58
C GLN A 244 -7.71 -4.48 -19.57
N PHE A 245 -7.35 -4.38 -18.28
CA PHE A 245 -8.28 -3.89 -17.27
C PHE A 245 -8.68 -2.43 -17.50
N LYS A 246 -7.72 -1.58 -17.87
CA LYS A 246 -7.99 -0.18 -18.23
C LYS A 246 -8.90 -0.08 -19.46
N GLU A 247 -8.71 -0.94 -20.45
CA GLU A 247 -9.58 -1.02 -21.64
C GLU A 247 -10.99 -1.48 -21.26
N ALA A 248 -11.12 -2.53 -20.45
CA ALA A 248 -12.41 -3.00 -19.94
C ALA A 248 -13.13 -1.93 -19.10
N LEU A 249 -12.38 -1.16 -18.31
CA LEU A 249 -12.90 -0.05 -17.53
C LEU A 249 -13.50 1.05 -18.43
N ALA A 250 -12.87 1.36 -19.55
CA ALA A 250 -13.33 2.38 -20.48
C ALA A 250 -14.69 2.06 -21.11
N VAL A 251 -15.05 0.77 -21.20
CA VAL A 251 -16.32 0.29 -21.77
C VAL A 251 -17.26 -0.33 -20.74
N CYS A 252 -16.98 -0.18 -19.45
CA CYS A 252 -17.77 -0.72 -18.33
C CYS A 252 -17.98 -2.26 -18.39
N ASP A 253 -17.01 -3.01 -18.95
CA ASP A 253 -17.06 -4.48 -19.03
C ASP A 253 -16.67 -5.10 -17.67
N THR A 254 -17.66 -5.15 -16.76
CA THR A 254 -17.46 -5.64 -15.38
C THR A 254 -17.14 -7.13 -15.32
N GLU A 255 -17.64 -7.93 -16.26
CA GLU A 255 -17.32 -9.35 -16.34
C GLU A 255 -15.84 -9.57 -16.72
N ARG A 256 -15.37 -8.85 -17.74
CA ARG A 256 -13.96 -8.89 -18.13
C ARG A 256 -13.04 -8.43 -17.00
N MET A 257 -13.41 -7.35 -16.31
CA MET A 257 -12.65 -6.88 -15.14
C MET A 257 -12.53 -7.96 -14.05
N ALA A 258 -13.64 -8.67 -13.74
CA ALA A 258 -13.64 -9.77 -12.77
C ALA A 258 -12.70 -10.93 -13.20
N GLN A 259 -12.75 -11.31 -14.47
CA GLN A 259 -11.86 -12.35 -15.04
C GLN A 259 -10.38 -11.94 -14.92
N LEU A 260 -10.05 -10.68 -15.21
CA LEU A 260 -8.69 -10.16 -15.12
C LEU A 260 -8.17 -10.13 -13.67
N ILE A 261 -9.03 -9.75 -12.71
CA ILE A 261 -8.72 -9.82 -11.27
C ILE A 261 -8.36 -11.27 -10.88
N ASN A 262 -9.18 -12.24 -11.29
CA ASN A 262 -8.93 -13.65 -11.01
C ASN A 262 -7.63 -14.13 -11.67
N ARG A 263 -7.40 -13.79 -12.94
CA ARG A 263 -6.17 -14.17 -13.66
C ARG A 263 -4.91 -13.61 -12.99
N ASN A 264 -4.97 -12.39 -12.47
CA ASN A 264 -3.86 -11.78 -11.72
C ASN A 264 -3.44 -12.64 -10.50
N PHE A 265 -4.40 -13.21 -9.77
CA PHE A 265 -4.08 -14.11 -8.66
C PHE A 265 -3.58 -15.47 -9.14
N ASP A 266 -4.21 -16.05 -10.16
CA ASP A 266 -3.83 -17.38 -10.67
C ASP A 266 -2.40 -17.37 -11.21
N LEU A 267 -2.01 -16.28 -11.89
CA LEU A 267 -0.64 -16.05 -12.30
C LEU A 267 0.31 -15.96 -11.11
N ARG A 268 -0.10 -15.28 -10.02
CA ARG A 268 0.72 -15.23 -8.81
C ARG A 268 0.90 -16.61 -8.18
N ARG A 269 -0.17 -17.40 -8.11
CA ARG A 269 -0.14 -18.78 -7.59
C ARG A 269 0.79 -19.70 -8.41
N SER A 270 0.98 -19.43 -9.69
CA SER A 270 1.86 -20.25 -10.55
C SER A 270 3.36 -19.99 -10.33
N VAL A 271 3.74 -18.80 -9.84
CA VAL A 271 5.15 -18.41 -9.68
C VAL A 271 5.57 -18.14 -8.23
N VAL A 272 4.64 -18.05 -7.28
CA VAL A 272 4.91 -17.77 -5.87
C VAL A 272 4.24 -18.82 -5.01
N ARG A 273 4.96 -19.34 -4.01
CA ARG A 273 4.36 -20.15 -2.96
C ARG A 273 3.49 -19.25 -2.08
N ILE A 274 2.22 -19.59 -1.93
CA ILE A 274 1.23 -18.84 -1.16
C ILE A 274 0.81 -19.67 0.04
N GLU A 275 0.75 -19.03 1.22
CA GLU A 275 0.29 -19.67 2.44
C GLU A 275 -1.19 -20.13 2.33
N PRO A 276 -1.52 -21.34 2.87
CA PRO A 276 -2.86 -21.92 2.73
C PRO A 276 -4.00 -21.01 3.17
N GLY A 277 -3.84 -20.26 4.25
CA GLY A 277 -4.87 -19.34 4.76
C GLY A 277 -5.18 -18.18 3.81
N ASN A 278 -4.21 -17.75 3.02
CA ASN A 278 -4.39 -16.73 1.98
C ASN A 278 -5.12 -17.32 0.75
N ILE A 279 -4.81 -18.57 0.38
CA ILE A 279 -5.53 -19.28 -0.68
C ILE A 279 -6.99 -19.48 -0.27
N GLU A 280 -7.25 -19.90 0.97
CA GLU A 280 -8.60 -20.09 1.52
C GLU A 280 -9.46 -18.82 1.35
N MET A 281 -8.92 -17.64 1.62
CA MET A 281 -9.68 -16.38 1.44
C MET A 281 -10.10 -16.15 -0.01
N VAL A 282 -9.21 -16.40 -0.96
CA VAL A 282 -9.50 -16.24 -2.40
C VAL A 282 -10.52 -17.27 -2.87
N GLU A 283 -10.34 -18.55 -2.52
CA GLU A 283 -11.25 -19.63 -2.90
C GLU A 283 -12.64 -19.44 -2.29
N LEU A 284 -12.72 -18.97 -1.03
CA LEU A 284 -13.98 -18.63 -0.39
C LEU A 284 -14.72 -17.51 -1.15
N ALA A 285 -14.03 -16.45 -1.54
CA ALA A 285 -14.66 -15.37 -2.30
C ALA A 285 -15.16 -15.86 -3.67
N ARG A 286 -14.34 -16.66 -4.36
CA ARG A 286 -14.71 -17.24 -5.67
C ARG A 286 -15.86 -18.24 -5.56
N SER A 287 -15.98 -18.97 -4.45
CA SER A 287 -17.09 -19.94 -4.24
C SER A 287 -18.47 -19.29 -4.18
N VAL A 288 -18.56 -18.00 -3.90
CA VAL A 288 -19.82 -17.25 -3.91
C VAL A 288 -20.02 -16.44 -5.19
N GLY A 289 -19.10 -16.55 -6.17
CA GLY A 289 -19.13 -15.88 -7.47
C GLY A 289 -18.37 -14.56 -7.56
N ALA A 290 -17.76 -14.10 -6.46
CA ALA A 290 -16.95 -12.88 -6.47
C ALA A 290 -15.55 -13.12 -7.06
N SER A 291 -14.96 -12.11 -7.73
CA SER A 291 -13.57 -12.18 -8.13
C SER A 291 -12.64 -11.94 -6.94
N ALA A 292 -11.40 -12.43 -6.98
CA ALA A 292 -10.47 -12.25 -5.87
C ALA A 292 -9.00 -12.30 -6.25
N LYS A 293 -8.22 -11.36 -5.70
CA LYS A 293 -6.75 -11.33 -5.69
C LYS A 293 -6.23 -10.58 -4.45
N PHE A 294 -4.93 -10.61 -4.18
CA PHE A 294 -4.35 -9.85 -3.06
C PHE A 294 -4.34 -8.35 -3.31
N THR A 295 -4.60 -7.57 -2.26
CA THR A 295 -4.44 -6.10 -2.25
C THR A 295 -2.98 -5.67 -2.32
N GLY A 296 -2.07 -6.50 -1.84
CA GLY A 296 -0.63 -6.25 -1.74
C GLY A 296 0.14 -7.55 -1.64
N SER A 297 0.94 -7.73 -0.59
CA SER A 297 1.76 -8.92 -0.35
C SER A 297 0.95 -10.16 0.04
N GLY A 298 -0.11 -10.01 0.81
CA GLY A 298 -0.96 -11.05 1.38
C GLY A 298 -1.72 -10.52 2.59
N GLY A 299 -2.49 -11.37 3.28
CA GLY A 299 -3.30 -11.03 4.45
C GLY A 299 -4.62 -10.30 4.15
N ALA A 300 -4.72 -9.64 3.01
CA ALA A 300 -5.95 -9.04 2.51
C ALA A 300 -6.13 -9.30 1.01
N ILE A 301 -7.39 -9.47 0.60
CA ILE A 301 -7.82 -9.64 -0.78
C ILE A 301 -8.74 -8.52 -1.22
N ILE A 302 -8.78 -8.28 -2.52
CA ILE A 302 -9.71 -7.39 -3.20
C ILE A 302 -10.36 -8.13 -4.36
N GLY A 303 -11.59 -7.79 -4.65
CA GLY A 303 -12.31 -8.29 -5.81
C GLY A 303 -13.56 -7.50 -6.10
N SER A 304 -14.25 -7.90 -7.16
CA SER A 304 -15.55 -7.36 -7.54
C SER A 304 -16.68 -8.35 -7.24
N TYR A 305 -17.87 -7.82 -7.08
CA TYR A 305 -19.11 -8.57 -6.95
C TYR A 305 -20.17 -7.96 -7.88
N THR A 306 -21.25 -8.70 -8.19
CA THR A 306 -22.26 -8.25 -9.15
C THR A 306 -23.41 -7.50 -8.51
N ASP A 307 -23.83 -7.91 -7.32
CA ASP A 307 -25.00 -7.38 -6.63
C ASP A 307 -24.90 -7.50 -5.11
N GLU A 308 -25.76 -6.82 -4.39
CA GLU A 308 -25.79 -6.83 -2.92
C GLU A 308 -26.04 -8.23 -2.34
N ALA A 309 -26.80 -9.07 -3.01
CA ALA A 309 -27.04 -10.44 -2.55
C ALA A 309 -25.75 -11.28 -2.58
N MET A 310 -24.89 -11.09 -3.59
CA MET A 310 -23.57 -11.71 -3.63
C MET A 310 -22.65 -11.16 -2.52
N PHE A 311 -22.64 -9.83 -2.32
CA PHE A 311 -21.88 -9.22 -1.23
C PHE A 311 -22.31 -9.77 0.14
N ASP A 312 -23.59 -9.88 0.40
CA ASP A 312 -24.11 -10.44 1.66
C ASP A 312 -23.77 -11.91 1.84
N ARG A 313 -23.79 -12.72 0.78
CA ARG A 313 -23.32 -14.11 0.81
C ARG A 313 -21.84 -14.16 1.15
N LEU A 314 -21.03 -13.34 0.48
CA LEU A 314 -19.59 -13.24 0.73
C LEU A 314 -19.32 -12.88 2.21
N LYS A 315 -19.95 -11.82 2.69
CA LYS A 315 -19.76 -11.32 4.06
C LYS A 315 -20.17 -12.37 5.10
N ARG A 316 -21.31 -13.03 4.93
CA ARG A 316 -21.76 -14.09 5.85
C ARG A 316 -20.84 -15.31 5.86
N THR A 317 -20.36 -15.72 4.69
CA THR A 317 -19.47 -16.88 4.56
C THR A 317 -18.09 -16.56 5.13
N ALA A 318 -17.55 -15.39 4.85
CA ALA A 318 -16.27 -14.91 5.35
C ALA A 318 -16.26 -14.73 6.88
N ASN A 319 -17.32 -14.15 7.46
CA ASN A 319 -17.42 -13.95 8.91
C ASN A 319 -17.37 -15.27 9.70
N LYS A 320 -17.95 -16.37 9.17
CA LYS A 320 -17.85 -17.69 9.80
C LYS A 320 -16.43 -18.22 9.93
N LYS A 321 -15.50 -17.67 9.13
CA LYS A 321 -14.07 -18.02 9.09
C LYS A 321 -13.19 -16.94 9.75
N GLY A 322 -13.78 -15.97 10.43
CA GLY A 322 -13.04 -14.85 11.05
C GLY A 322 -12.43 -13.88 10.04
N ILE A 323 -13.00 -13.80 8.83
CA ILE A 323 -12.57 -12.88 7.78
C ILE A 323 -13.52 -11.67 7.77
N GLU A 324 -12.98 -10.48 7.96
CA GLU A 324 -13.72 -9.23 7.84
C GLU A 324 -13.88 -8.85 6.37
N VAL A 325 -15.07 -8.35 5.98
CA VAL A 325 -15.37 -7.89 4.61
C VAL A 325 -15.93 -6.48 4.67
N ILE A 326 -15.33 -5.59 3.90
CA ILE A 326 -15.73 -4.18 3.81
C ILE A 326 -15.93 -3.77 2.35
N LYS A 327 -16.75 -2.74 2.14
CA LYS A 327 -16.78 -1.97 0.89
C LYS A 327 -15.76 -0.84 1.03
N PRO A 328 -14.77 -0.72 0.11
CA PRO A 328 -13.81 0.37 0.19
C PRO A 328 -14.47 1.71 -0.13
N ALA A 329 -14.37 2.68 0.77
CA ALA A 329 -14.71 4.07 0.51
C ALA A 329 -13.54 4.70 -0.25
N ILE A 330 -13.54 4.57 -1.59
CA ILE A 330 -12.46 5.06 -2.46
C ILE A 330 -12.34 6.57 -2.35
N VAL A 331 -11.10 7.06 -2.19
CA VAL A 331 -10.81 8.49 -2.14
C VAL A 331 -10.60 9.01 -3.56
N CYS A 332 -11.21 10.17 -3.87
CA CYS A 332 -11.12 10.86 -5.17
C CYS A 332 -10.93 12.37 -4.93
N ASN A 333 -9.72 12.79 -4.50
CA ASN A 333 -9.37 14.19 -4.26
C ASN A 333 -8.70 14.84 -5.48
#